data_d80475fc525050375108b1619e22b6dd
#
_entry.id   d80475fc525050375108b1619e22b6dd
#
_cell.length_a   1.000
_cell.length_b   1.000
_cell.length_c   1.000
_cell.angle_alpha   90.00
_cell.angle_beta   90.00
_cell.angle_gamma   90.00
#
_symmetry.space_group_name_H-M   'P 1'
#
loop_
_entity.id
_entity.type
_entity.pdbx_description
1 polymer ?
#
loop_
_entity_poly.entity_id
_entity_poly.type
_entity_poly.pdbx_seq_one_letter_code
_entity_poly.pdbx_strand_id
1 'polypeptide(L)'
;MNNAQLRLENTLEQYKSKLPPKPYHTNDYYFGKKIGALDSALKSNHIQPNSLTHKYFIILDLDSDMSVLDWADKGLPAPHLIVRNLDNGRSHMTYILKTSVKNDVTGRQKPIKYFSDVEHGLAVKIGADMNYNGLLTKNPFKSSAFKVLSYESTPYDLDYLNEFVDKDLVKKQRDEKKKKKIEDGFASGRNCTLFENLRLWAYANWHRCHQTELRSNILEQAMVFNTFECQLGTREVEAIANSVYRFIARHFSIERLNELKSDRAKQSRKKSSANLIYVDGKPWEEEGIPKRTYYYRKENNVDAERPVEAQDKPWEKMNMSRRTYYRKKSQGLIEVGTF
;
A
#
# COMPACT_ATOMS: atom_id res chain seq x y z
N MET A 1 -19.19 -4.60 -32.95
CA MET A 1 -18.64 -5.10 -31.65
C MET A 1 -19.49 -6.26 -31.17
N ASN A 2 -18.87 -7.29 -30.60
CA ASN A 2 -19.59 -8.40 -29.99
C ASN A 2 -20.18 -7.91 -28.64
N ASN A 3 -21.40 -8.35 -28.29
CA ASN A 3 -22.08 -7.98 -27.03
C ASN A 3 -21.22 -8.19 -25.78
N ALA A 4 -20.36 -9.21 -25.78
CA ALA A 4 -19.44 -9.48 -24.67
C ALA A 4 -18.33 -8.40 -24.54
N GLN A 5 -17.83 -7.89 -25.66
CA GLN A 5 -16.81 -6.84 -25.67
C GLN A 5 -17.39 -5.50 -25.20
N LEU A 6 -18.58 -5.13 -25.68
CA LEU A 6 -19.28 -3.93 -25.23
C LEU A 6 -19.56 -3.97 -23.72
N ARG A 7 -20.01 -5.13 -23.20
CA ARG A 7 -20.20 -5.32 -21.75
C ARG A 7 -18.93 -5.12 -20.98
N LEU A 8 -17.79 -5.71 -21.43
CA LEU A 8 -16.50 -5.54 -20.77
C LEU A 8 -16.07 -4.08 -20.74
N GLU A 9 -16.17 -3.37 -21.86
CA GLU A 9 -15.81 -1.94 -21.95
C GLU A 9 -16.64 -1.10 -20.99
N ASN A 10 -17.96 -1.27 -20.98
CA ASN A 10 -18.85 -0.58 -20.05
C ASN A 10 -18.54 -0.87 -18.57
N THR A 11 -18.21 -2.13 -18.26
CA THR A 11 -17.85 -2.54 -16.90
C THR A 11 -16.51 -1.95 -16.46
N LEU A 12 -15.52 -1.91 -17.35
CA LEU A 12 -14.22 -1.29 -17.08
C LEU A 12 -14.33 0.22 -16.88
N GLU A 13 -15.18 0.90 -17.64
CA GLU A 13 -15.42 2.34 -17.47
C GLU A 13 -16.07 2.62 -16.12
N GLN A 14 -17.09 1.86 -15.74
CA GLN A 14 -17.72 1.96 -14.41
C GLN A 14 -16.71 1.65 -13.29
N TYR A 15 -15.88 0.64 -13.45
CA TYR A 15 -14.84 0.32 -12.50
C TYR A 15 -13.85 1.48 -12.35
N LYS A 16 -13.36 2.04 -13.46
CA LYS A 16 -12.44 3.17 -13.48
C LYS A 16 -13.02 4.41 -12.78
N SER A 17 -14.29 4.72 -13.02
CA SER A 17 -14.95 5.90 -12.45
C SER A 17 -15.07 5.89 -10.92
N LYS A 18 -15.00 4.70 -10.31
CA LYS A 18 -15.12 4.50 -8.85
C LYS A 18 -13.76 4.33 -8.15
N LEU A 19 -12.65 4.29 -8.90
CA LEU A 19 -11.30 4.19 -8.33
C LEU A 19 -10.91 5.47 -7.58
N PRO A 20 -10.07 5.36 -6.53
CA PRO A 20 -9.51 6.55 -5.89
C PRO A 20 -8.65 7.37 -6.87
N PRO A 21 -8.63 8.72 -6.77
CA PRO A 21 -7.83 9.57 -7.66
C PRO A 21 -6.32 9.37 -7.47
N LYS A 22 -5.89 8.92 -6.29
CA LYS A 22 -4.49 8.58 -5.95
C LYS A 22 -4.42 7.22 -5.26
N PRO A 23 -4.61 6.11 -6.01
CA PRO A 23 -4.60 4.79 -5.43
C PRO A 23 -3.20 4.32 -5.05
N TYR A 24 -3.11 3.39 -4.08
CA TYR A 24 -1.94 2.54 -3.96
C TYR A 24 -1.82 1.66 -5.21
N HIS A 25 -0.60 1.46 -5.67
CA HIS A 25 -0.33 0.57 -6.80
C HIS A 25 1.08 -0.02 -6.73
N THR A 26 1.28 -1.17 -7.37
CA THR A 26 2.60 -1.81 -7.47
C THR A 26 2.64 -2.76 -8.67
N ASN A 27 3.84 -2.99 -9.18
CA ASN A 27 4.09 -4.08 -10.15
C ASN A 27 4.50 -5.37 -9.44
N ASP A 28 5.01 -5.25 -8.22
CA ASP A 28 5.49 -6.38 -7.43
C ASP A 28 5.31 -6.09 -5.94
N TYR A 29 4.61 -6.97 -5.25
CA TYR A 29 4.33 -6.85 -3.81
C TYR A 29 5.59 -6.84 -2.95
N TYR A 30 6.66 -7.51 -3.37
CA TYR A 30 7.90 -7.60 -2.61
C TYR A 30 8.66 -6.28 -2.54
N PHE A 31 8.48 -5.40 -3.53
CA PHE A 31 9.12 -4.08 -3.58
C PHE A 31 8.28 -2.97 -2.98
N GLY A 32 7.21 -3.35 -2.32
CA GLY A 32 6.29 -2.44 -1.67
C GLY A 32 5.32 -1.77 -2.64
N LYS A 33 4.48 -0.96 -2.08
CA LYS A 33 3.43 -0.20 -2.77
C LYS A 33 3.74 1.28 -2.73
N LYS A 34 3.30 2.01 -3.75
CA LYS A 34 3.41 3.47 -3.85
C LYS A 34 2.03 4.07 -4.10
N ILE A 35 1.88 5.34 -3.72
CA ILE A 35 0.70 6.15 -4.05
C ILE A 35 1.06 6.96 -5.30
N GLY A 36 0.17 7.03 -6.28
CA GLY A 36 0.37 7.79 -7.50
C GLY A 36 -0.94 8.27 -8.12
N ALA A 37 -0.82 9.15 -9.13
CA ALA A 37 -1.98 9.54 -9.92
C ALA A 37 -2.62 8.32 -10.58
N LEU A 38 -3.94 8.37 -10.81
CA LEU A 38 -4.70 7.25 -11.37
C LEU A 38 -4.10 6.75 -12.68
N ASP A 39 -3.72 7.63 -13.60
CA ASP A 39 -3.14 7.25 -14.90
C ASP A 39 -1.82 6.46 -14.76
N SER A 40 -1.02 6.77 -13.74
CA SER A 40 0.18 6.00 -13.42
C SER A 40 -0.16 4.64 -12.81
N ALA A 41 -1.17 4.59 -11.95
CA ALA A 41 -1.60 3.38 -11.28
C ALA A 41 -2.25 2.38 -12.25
N LEU A 42 -2.99 2.86 -13.25
CA LEU A 42 -3.58 2.01 -14.30
C LEU A 42 -2.54 1.24 -15.13
N LYS A 43 -1.29 1.67 -15.13
CA LYS A 43 -0.18 0.98 -15.82
C LYS A 43 0.49 -0.09 -14.97
N SER A 44 0.15 -0.21 -13.70
CA SER A 44 0.75 -1.17 -12.76
C SER A 44 0.00 -2.50 -12.75
N ASN A 45 0.66 -3.57 -12.31
CA ASN A 45 0.04 -4.90 -12.22
C ASN A 45 -1.05 -4.98 -11.16
N HIS A 46 -0.89 -4.25 -10.06
CA HIS A 46 -1.85 -4.24 -8.95
C HIS A 46 -2.23 -2.81 -8.59
N ILE A 47 -3.51 -2.61 -8.28
CA ILE A 47 -4.09 -1.30 -7.98
C ILE A 47 -5.05 -1.39 -6.79
N GLN A 48 -5.14 -0.30 -6.01
CA GLN A 48 -6.13 -0.17 -4.95
C GLN A 48 -7.52 0.11 -5.55
N PRO A 49 -8.50 -0.78 -5.33
CA PRO A 49 -9.84 -0.62 -5.89
C PRO A 49 -10.70 0.33 -5.04
N ASN A 50 -10.73 0.10 -3.74
CA ASN A 50 -11.53 0.89 -2.80
C ASN A 50 -10.70 1.99 -2.15
N SER A 51 -11.29 3.18 -1.98
CA SER A 51 -10.66 4.21 -1.16
C SER A 51 -10.65 3.80 0.32
N LEU A 52 -9.87 4.50 1.13
CA LEU A 52 -9.87 4.28 2.59
C LEU A 52 -11.22 4.66 3.22
N THR A 53 -11.98 5.55 2.56
CA THR A 53 -13.22 6.11 3.09
C THR A 53 -14.49 5.50 2.51
N HIS A 54 -14.42 4.86 1.33
CA HIS A 54 -15.58 4.30 0.65
C HIS A 54 -15.28 2.95 0.01
N LYS A 55 -16.19 2.01 0.15
CA LYS A 55 -16.20 0.70 -0.48
C LYS A 55 -17.20 0.66 -1.62
N TYR A 56 -16.73 0.55 -2.85
CA TYR A 56 -17.53 0.39 -4.06
C TYR A 56 -17.51 -1.03 -4.62
N PHE A 57 -16.50 -1.81 -4.18
CA PHE A 57 -16.23 -3.13 -4.72
C PHE A 57 -16.12 -4.16 -3.62
N ILE A 58 -16.75 -5.31 -3.82
CA ILE A 58 -16.42 -6.55 -3.12
C ILE A 58 -15.46 -7.32 -4.04
N ILE A 59 -14.30 -7.68 -3.51
CA ILE A 59 -13.26 -8.38 -4.26
C ILE A 59 -12.86 -9.65 -3.51
N LEU A 60 -12.94 -10.77 -4.21
CA LEU A 60 -12.66 -12.09 -3.70
C LEU A 60 -11.39 -12.62 -4.38
N ASP A 61 -10.39 -13.02 -3.61
CA ASP A 61 -9.14 -13.61 -4.13
C ASP A 61 -9.29 -15.12 -4.23
N LEU A 62 -9.16 -15.63 -5.43
CA LEU A 62 -9.29 -17.05 -5.75
C LEU A 62 -7.90 -17.63 -6.05
N ASP A 63 -7.33 -18.29 -5.05
CA ASP A 63 -5.97 -18.86 -5.08
C ASP A 63 -5.88 -20.18 -5.83
N SER A 64 -7.00 -20.84 -6.04
CA SER A 64 -7.07 -22.08 -6.82
C SER A 64 -7.15 -21.79 -8.32
N ASP A 65 -6.72 -22.74 -9.15
CA ASP A 65 -6.95 -22.73 -10.60
C ASP A 65 -8.42 -23.06 -10.90
N MET A 66 -9.32 -22.27 -10.32
CA MET A 66 -10.76 -22.46 -10.47
C MET A 66 -11.19 -22.08 -11.88
N SER A 67 -12.18 -22.79 -12.38
CA SER A 67 -12.87 -22.43 -13.60
C SER A 67 -13.47 -21.02 -13.46
N VAL A 68 -13.39 -20.24 -14.53
CA VAL A 68 -14.03 -18.91 -14.57
C VAL A 68 -15.55 -18.95 -14.44
N LEU A 69 -16.14 -20.14 -14.38
CA LEU A 69 -17.58 -20.39 -14.20
C LEU A 69 -17.94 -20.93 -12.81
N ASP A 70 -16.97 -21.21 -11.94
CA ASP A 70 -17.22 -21.79 -10.60
C ASP A 70 -18.18 -20.97 -9.74
N TRP A 71 -18.29 -19.65 -10.01
CA TRP A 71 -19.31 -18.81 -9.37
C TRP A 71 -20.73 -19.28 -9.69
N ALA A 72 -20.98 -19.75 -10.93
CA ALA A 72 -22.31 -20.26 -11.34
C ALA A 72 -22.59 -21.61 -10.67
N ASP A 73 -21.62 -22.52 -10.64
CA ASP A 73 -21.75 -23.84 -10.03
C ASP A 73 -22.00 -23.74 -8.51
N LYS A 74 -21.44 -22.72 -7.88
CA LYS A 74 -21.66 -22.43 -6.45
C LYS A 74 -22.87 -21.53 -6.17
N GLY A 75 -23.67 -21.24 -7.20
CA GLY A 75 -24.88 -20.43 -7.09
C GLY A 75 -24.61 -19.03 -6.56
N LEU A 76 -23.54 -18.38 -7.04
CA LEU A 76 -23.26 -16.96 -6.82
C LEU A 76 -23.79 -16.12 -7.96
N PRO A 77 -24.05 -14.82 -7.74
CA PRO A 77 -24.44 -13.92 -8.83
C PRO A 77 -23.29 -13.74 -9.82
N ALA A 78 -23.64 -13.40 -11.07
CA ALA A 78 -22.64 -13.16 -12.11
C ALA A 78 -21.68 -12.03 -11.72
N PRO A 79 -20.35 -12.26 -11.70
CA PRO A 79 -19.39 -11.22 -11.33
C PRO A 79 -19.27 -10.17 -12.43
N HIS A 80 -19.01 -8.94 -12.03
CA HIS A 80 -18.75 -7.86 -12.98
C HIS A 80 -17.41 -8.06 -13.69
N LEU A 81 -16.36 -8.45 -12.94
CA LEU A 81 -15.04 -8.72 -13.48
C LEU A 81 -14.45 -9.99 -12.84
N ILE A 82 -13.80 -10.80 -13.66
CA ILE A 82 -12.83 -11.80 -13.23
C ILE A 82 -11.50 -11.44 -13.88
N VAL A 83 -10.49 -11.13 -13.05
CA VAL A 83 -9.15 -10.76 -13.49
C VAL A 83 -8.21 -11.92 -13.18
N ARG A 84 -7.88 -12.70 -14.20
CA ARG A 84 -7.09 -13.94 -14.10
C ARG A 84 -5.64 -13.68 -14.49
N ASN A 85 -4.71 -14.13 -13.68
CA ASN A 85 -3.30 -14.14 -14.01
C ASN A 85 -3.03 -15.22 -15.08
N LEU A 86 -2.29 -14.84 -16.12
CA LEU A 86 -1.97 -15.72 -17.24
C LEU A 86 -0.94 -16.81 -16.87
N ASP A 87 -0.05 -16.50 -15.90
CA ASP A 87 1.06 -17.39 -15.54
C ASP A 87 0.64 -18.51 -14.58
N ASN A 88 -0.27 -18.23 -13.64
CA ASN A 88 -0.59 -19.16 -12.54
C ASN A 88 -2.09 -19.46 -12.37
N GLY A 89 -2.95 -18.94 -13.25
CA GLY A 89 -4.39 -19.18 -13.23
C GLY A 89 -5.17 -18.53 -12.11
N ARG A 90 -4.52 -18.01 -11.06
CA ARG A 90 -5.18 -17.36 -9.92
C ARG A 90 -5.91 -16.10 -10.33
N SER A 91 -7.07 -15.86 -9.76
CA SER A 91 -7.94 -14.78 -10.18
C SER A 91 -8.49 -13.95 -9.03
N HIS A 92 -8.86 -12.69 -9.33
CA HIS A 92 -9.69 -11.87 -8.46
C HIS A 92 -11.06 -11.71 -9.10
N MET A 93 -12.10 -11.98 -8.33
CA MET A 93 -13.49 -11.80 -8.73
C MET A 93 -14.04 -10.54 -8.08
N THR A 94 -14.72 -9.70 -8.85
CA THR A 94 -15.17 -8.38 -8.42
C THR A 94 -16.68 -8.21 -8.63
N TYR A 95 -17.36 -7.74 -7.59
CA TYR A 95 -18.72 -7.22 -7.64
C TYR A 95 -18.69 -5.70 -7.47
N ILE A 96 -19.38 -4.98 -8.36
CA ILE A 96 -19.51 -3.52 -8.31
C ILE A 96 -20.80 -3.18 -7.57
N LEU A 97 -20.72 -2.33 -6.56
CA LEU A 97 -21.89 -1.86 -5.84
C LEU A 97 -22.49 -0.61 -6.49
N LYS A 98 -23.81 -0.56 -6.53
CA LYS A 98 -24.59 0.60 -6.97
C LYS A 98 -24.36 1.78 -6.03
N THR A 99 -24.41 1.51 -4.72
CA THR A 99 -24.19 2.50 -3.66
C THR A 99 -22.95 2.13 -2.86
N SER A 100 -22.04 3.09 -2.65
CA SER A 100 -20.86 2.87 -1.83
C SER A 100 -21.19 2.77 -0.36
N VAL A 101 -20.40 2.01 0.38
CA VAL A 101 -20.45 1.97 1.84
C VAL A 101 -19.34 2.86 2.40
N LYS A 102 -19.73 3.86 3.20
CA LYS A 102 -18.79 4.75 3.87
C LYS A 102 -18.03 3.99 4.96
N ASN A 103 -16.69 3.96 4.89
CA ASN A 103 -15.80 3.14 5.71
C ASN A 103 -14.75 3.98 6.46
N ASP A 104 -15.11 5.18 6.90
CA ASP A 104 -14.26 6.01 7.74
C ASP A 104 -14.84 6.11 9.17
N VAL A 105 -14.13 6.83 10.04
CA VAL A 105 -14.53 7.03 11.46
C VAL A 105 -15.89 7.73 11.61
N THR A 106 -16.38 8.40 10.58
CA THR A 106 -17.69 9.06 10.55
C THR A 106 -18.79 8.18 9.93
N GLY A 107 -18.40 7.00 9.42
CA GLY A 107 -19.31 6.02 8.82
C GLY A 107 -20.21 5.37 9.88
N ARG A 108 -21.47 5.08 9.52
CA ARG A 108 -22.37 4.34 10.39
C ARG A 108 -21.91 2.88 10.50
N GLN A 109 -21.77 2.36 11.70
CA GLN A 109 -21.25 1.02 11.96
C GLN A 109 -22.12 -0.11 11.35
N LYS A 110 -23.45 0.07 11.29
CA LYS A 110 -24.37 -0.94 10.74
C LYS A 110 -24.11 -1.24 9.25
N PRO A 111 -24.03 -0.24 8.34
CA PRO A 111 -23.68 -0.49 6.93
C PRO A 111 -22.29 -1.10 6.75
N ILE A 112 -21.29 -0.66 7.53
CA ILE A 112 -19.92 -1.19 7.47
C ILE A 112 -19.92 -2.67 7.84
N LYS A 113 -20.57 -3.02 8.96
CA LYS A 113 -20.69 -4.41 9.40
C LYS A 113 -21.45 -5.25 8.38
N TYR A 114 -22.53 -4.72 7.84
CA TYR A 114 -23.34 -5.41 6.83
C TYR A 114 -22.55 -5.71 5.57
N PHE A 115 -21.80 -4.72 5.07
CA PHE A 115 -20.88 -4.92 3.94
C PHE A 115 -19.87 -6.04 4.25
N SER A 116 -19.23 -6.00 5.41
CA SER A 116 -18.26 -7.02 5.81
C SER A 116 -18.88 -8.41 5.97
N ASP A 117 -20.12 -8.50 6.45
CA ASP A 117 -20.84 -9.77 6.58
C ASP A 117 -21.18 -10.35 5.18
N VAL A 118 -21.58 -9.52 4.21
CA VAL A 118 -21.85 -9.95 2.84
C VAL A 118 -20.56 -10.36 2.12
N GLU A 119 -19.51 -9.53 2.17
CA GLU A 119 -18.20 -9.83 1.60
C GLU A 119 -17.66 -11.18 2.14
N HIS A 120 -17.71 -11.37 3.46
CA HIS A 120 -17.31 -12.61 4.11
C HIS A 120 -18.16 -13.80 3.67
N GLY A 121 -19.48 -13.64 3.59
CA GLY A 121 -20.38 -14.71 3.19
C GLY A 121 -20.17 -15.18 1.76
N LEU A 122 -19.97 -14.26 0.82
CA LEU A 122 -19.64 -14.58 -0.57
C LEU A 122 -18.27 -15.25 -0.67
N ALA A 123 -17.25 -14.77 0.09
CA ALA A 123 -15.93 -15.36 0.15
C ALA A 123 -15.97 -16.82 0.65
N VAL A 124 -16.72 -17.07 1.70
CA VAL A 124 -16.92 -18.43 2.23
C VAL A 124 -17.55 -19.35 1.20
N LYS A 125 -18.59 -18.88 0.53
CA LYS A 125 -19.35 -19.69 -0.44
C LYS A 125 -18.53 -20.06 -1.66
N ILE A 126 -17.70 -19.13 -2.18
CA ILE A 126 -16.83 -19.41 -3.32
C ILE A 126 -15.56 -20.17 -2.92
N GLY A 127 -15.15 -20.13 -1.67
CA GLY A 127 -13.87 -20.65 -1.17
C GLY A 127 -12.69 -19.72 -1.45
N ALA A 128 -12.91 -18.39 -1.37
CA ALA A 128 -11.88 -17.39 -1.55
C ALA A 128 -10.91 -17.35 -0.36
N ASP A 129 -9.71 -16.77 -0.57
CA ASP A 129 -8.76 -16.55 0.52
C ASP A 129 -9.32 -15.57 1.54
N MET A 130 -9.56 -16.10 2.75
CA MET A 130 -10.11 -15.35 3.89
C MET A 130 -9.10 -14.39 4.51
N ASN A 131 -7.81 -14.46 4.16
CA ASN A 131 -6.76 -13.56 4.64
C ASN A 131 -6.52 -12.39 3.67
N TYR A 132 -7.20 -12.40 2.53
CA TYR A 132 -7.11 -11.30 1.58
C TYR A 132 -7.70 -10.01 2.19
N ASN A 133 -6.89 -8.96 2.26
CA ASN A 133 -7.26 -7.70 2.91
C ASN A 133 -7.95 -6.67 1.99
N GLY A 134 -8.09 -6.97 0.70
CA GLY A 134 -8.75 -6.11 -0.28
C GLY A 134 -8.04 -4.78 -0.60
N LEU A 135 -6.80 -4.57 -0.11
CA LEU A 135 -6.09 -3.31 -0.32
C LEU A 135 -5.61 -3.16 -1.77
N LEU A 136 -5.07 -4.21 -2.35
CA LEU A 136 -4.60 -4.23 -3.74
C LEU A 136 -5.22 -5.39 -4.47
N THR A 137 -5.69 -5.15 -5.68
CA THR A 137 -6.24 -6.18 -6.57
C THR A 137 -5.44 -6.26 -7.87
N LYS A 138 -5.53 -7.39 -8.58
CA LYS A 138 -5.05 -7.52 -9.96
C LYS A 138 -5.72 -6.44 -10.81
N ASN A 139 -4.92 -5.70 -11.58
CA ASN A 139 -5.40 -4.53 -12.32
C ASN A 139 -6.08 -4.95 -13.63
N PRO A 140 -7.40 -4.73 -13.79
CA PRO A 140 -8.11 -5.13 -15.00
C PRO A 140 -7.68 -4.36 -16.26
N PHE A 141 -6.95 -3.25 -16.12
CA PHE A 141 -6.42 -2.48 -17.27
C PHE A 141 -5.06 -2.99 -17.76
N LYS A 142 -4.46 -3.98 -17.08
CA LYS A 142 -3.14 -4.53 -17.44
C LYS A 142 -3.30 -5.82 -18.26
N SER A 143 -3.76 -5.69 -19.50
CA SER A 143 -4.00 -6.81 -20.41
C SER A 143 -2.75 -7.66 -20.75
N SER A 144 -1.55 -7.08 -20.59
CA SER A 144 -0.28 -7.81 -20.78
C SER A 144 0.02 -8.83 -19.67
N ALA A 145 -0.62 -8.71 -18.49
CA ALA A 145 -0.40 -9.60 -17.35
C ALA A 145 -1.64 -10.43 -16.99
N PHE A 146 -2.83 -9.94 -17.36
CA PHE A 146 -4.08 -10.53 -16.91
C PHE A 146 -5.08 -10.69 -18.05
N LYS A 147 -5.82 -11.81 -18.03
CA LYS A 147 -7.04 -11.99 -18.82
C LYS A 147 -8.21 -11.46 -18.01
N VAL A 148 -9.03 -10.60 -18.63
CA VAL A 148 -10.20 -9.98 -17.98
C VAL A 148 -11.46 -10.47 -18.66
N LEU A 149 -12.41 -10.92 -17.85
CA LEU A 149 -13.73 -11.39 -18.26
C LEU A 149 -14.81 -10.58 -17.54
N SER A 150 -15.91 -10.30 -18.22
CA SER A 150 -17.08 -9.63 -17.63
C SER A 150 -18.34 -10.44 -17.93
N TYR A 151 -19.13 -10.72 -16.89
CA TYR A 151 -20.38 -11.48 -16.99
C TYR A 151 -21.59 -10.60 -16.73
N GLU A 152 -21.43 -9.49 -15.99
CA GLU A 152 -22.48 -8.53 -15.67
C GLU A 152 -21.92 -7.09 -15.79
N SER A 153 -22.77 -6.14 -16.13
CA SER A 153 -22.42 -4.72 -16.20
C SER A 153 -23.30 -3.83 -15.30
N THR A 154 -24.43 -4.33 -14.82
CA THR A 154 -25.33 -3.58 -13.96
C THR A 154 -24.89 -3.69 -12.50
N PRO A 155 -24.49 -2.58 -11.82
CA PRO A 155 -24.05 -2.64 -10.42
C PRO A 155 -25.13 -3.20 -9.50
N TYR A 156 -24.72 -4.02 -8.55
CA TYR A 156 -25.61 -4.67 -7.60
C TYR A 156 -25.89 -3.82 -6.36
N ASP A 157 -27.10 -3.95 -5.83
CA ASP A 157 -27.40 -3.54 -4.47
C ASP A 157 -26.81 -4.55 -3.48
N LEU A 158 -26.38 -4.07 -2.32
CA LEU A 158 -25.77 -4.93 -1.31
C LEU A 158 -26.78 -5.96 -0.76
N ASP A 159 -28.06 -5.59 -0.69
CA ASP A 159 -29.15 -6.49 -0.26
C ASP A 159 -29.32 -7.65 -1.23
N TYR A 160 -29.26 -7.40 -2.55
CA TYR A 160 -29.28 -8.46 -3.54
C TYR A 160 -28.11 -9.44 -3.36
N LEU A 161 -26.90 -8.94 -3.15
CA LEU A 161 -25.75 -9.81 -2.89
C LEU A 161 -25.89 -10.63 -1.60
N ASN A 162 -26.57 -10.09 -0.58
CA ASN A 162 -26.83 -10.79 0.66
C ASN A 162 -27.78 -11.99 0.51
N GLU A 163 -28.62 -12.03 -0.50
CA GLU A 163 -29.51 -13.17 -0.79
C GLU A 163 -28.71 -14.44 -1.13
N PHE A 164 -27.50 -14.27 -1.66
CA PHE A 164 -26.60 -15.37 -2.01
C PHE A 164 -25.70 -15.84 -0.86
N VAL A 165 -25.74 -15.16 0.29
CA VAL A 165 -24.95 -15.54 1.47
C VAL A 165 -25.58 -16.72 2.20
N ASP A 166 -24.84 -17.81 2.32
CA ASP A 166 -25.24 -18.94 3.15
C ASP A 166 -24.91 -18.66 4.62
N LYS A 167 -25.94 -18.27 5.38
CA LYS A 167 -25.80 -17.89 6.79
C LYS A 167 -25.39 -19.06 7.68
N ASP A 168 -25.80 -20.27 7.34
CA ASP A 168 -25.48 -21.48 8.12
C ASP A 168 -24.02 -21.89 7.90
N LEU A 169 -23.55 -21.81 6.65
CA LEU A 169 -22.15 -22.03 6.30
C LEU A 169 -21.23 -21.01 6.97
N VAL A 170 -21.60 -19.73 6.97
CA VAL A 170 -20.86 -18.65 7.64
C VAL A 170 -20.81 -18.88 9.15
N LYS A 171 -21.93 -19.27 9.75
CA LYS A 171 -22.00 -19.58 11.18
C LYS A 171 -21.10 -20.78 11.53
N LYS A 172 -21.19 -21.86 10.77
CA LYS A 172 -20.35 -23.05 10.94
C LYS A 172 -18.86 -22.71 10.90
N GLN A 173 -18.43 -21.94 9.90
CA GLN A 173 -17.03 -21.50 9.82
C GLN A 173 -16.59 -20.60 10.99
N ARG A 174 -17.46 -19.69 11.44
CA ARG A 174 -17.17 -18.86 12.63
C ARG A 174 -17.01 -19.70 13.90
N ASP A 175 -17.86 -20.72 14.05
CA ASP A 175 -17.81 -21.61 15.21
C ASP A 175 -16.58 -22.54 15.16
N GLU A 176 -16.19 -23.02 13.97
CA GLU A 176 -14.95 -23.76 13.75
C GLU A 176 -13.70 -22.91 14.04
N LYS A 177 -13.69 -21.67 13.57
CA LYS A 177 -12.60 -20.72 13.89
C LYS A 177 -12.51 -20.40 15.37
N LYS A 178 -13.66 -20.28 16.07
CA LYS A 178 -13.70 -20.10 17.52
C LYS A 178 -13.16 -21.33 18.26
N LYS A 179 -13.57 -22.53 17.85
CA LYS A 179 -13.05 -23.80 18.43
C LYS A 179 -11.54 -23.90 18.23
N LYS A 180 -11.04 -23.71 16.99
CA LYS A 180 -9.61 -23.66 16.73
C LYS A 180 -8.86 -22.60 17.57
N LYS A 181 -9.44 -21.40 17.72
CA LYS A 181 -8.85 -20.33 18.53
C LYS A 181 -8.78 -20.68 20.02
N ILE A 182 -9.71 -21.52 20.52
CA ILE A 182 -9.72 -22.02 21.89
C ILE A 182 -8.71 -23.18 22.03
N GLU A 183 -8.62 -24.07 21.02
CA GLU A 183 -7.67 -25.19 20.99
C GLU A 183 -6.22 -24.73 20.74
N ASP A 184 -6.00 -23.77 19.84
CA ASP A 184 -4.70 -23.12 19.58
C ASP A 184 -4.35 -22.05 20.63
N GLY A 185 -5.11 -21.97 21.71
CA GLY A 185 -5.07 -20.91 22.70
C GLY A 185 -3.70 -20.35 23.01
N PHE A 186 -3.53 -19.04 22.85
CA PHE A 186 -2.34 -18.23 23.10
C PHE A 186 -1.12 -18.43 22.18
N ALA A 187 -0.88 -19.59 21.56
CA ALA A 187 0.30 -19.83 20.74
C ALA A 187 0.27 -19.09 19.38
N SER A 188 -0.90 -19.08 18.72
CA SER A 188 -1.03 -18.45 17.39
C SER A 188 -0.76 -16.95 17.38
N GLY A 189 -1.19 -16.21 18.41
CA GLY A 189 -0.93 -14.77 18.50
C GLY A 189 0.55 -14.43 18.67
N ARG A 190 1.28 -15.19 19.49
CA ARG A 190 2.71 -14.99 19.77
C ARG A 190 3.56 -15.31 18.54
N ASN A 191 3.24 -16.40 17.85
CA ASN A 191 3.92 -16.79 16.62
C ASN A 191 3.76 -15.72 15.52
N CYS A 192 2.56 -15.20 15.33
CA CYS A 192 2.30 -14.14 14.37
C CYS A 192 3.03 -12.84 14.74
N THR A 193 3.01 -12.46 16.02
CA THR A 193 3.70 -11.27 16.51
C THR A 193 5.21 -11.38 16.34
N LEU A 194 5.79 -12.51 16.72
CA LEU A 194 7.22 -12.77 16.51
C LEU A 194 7.57 -12.74 15.03
N PHE A 195 6.80 -13.42 14.18
CA PHE A 195 7.02 -13.43 12.73
C PHE A 195 6.99 -12.01 12.14
N GLU A 196 5.98 -11.20 12.46
CA GLU A 196 5.85 -9.84 11.95
C GLU A 196 7.01 -8.94 12.38
N ASN A 197 7.37 -8.95 13.67
CA ASN A 197 8.47 -8.15 14.19
C ASN A 197 9.81 -8.57 13.56
N LEU A 198 10.04 -9.87 13.47
CA LEU A 198 11.26 -10.42 12.90
C LEU A 198 11.36 -10.12 11.40
N ARG A 199 10.28 -10.28 10.66
CA ARG A 199 10.22 -9.98 9.23
C ARG A 199 10.56 -8.52 8.94
N LEU A 200 9.94 -7.58 9.66
CA LEU A 200 10.20 -6.15 9.49
C LEU A 200 11.64 -5.79 9.81
N TRP A 201 12.18 -6.32 10.90
CA TRP A 201 13.59 -6.13 11.26
C TRP A 201 14.53 -6.70 10.20
N ALA A 202 14.27 -7.91 9.74
CA ALA A 202 15.11 -8.60 8.76
C ALA A 202 15.10 -7.88 7.40
N TYR A 203 13.94 -7.35 6.93
CA TYR A 203 13.85 -6.55 5.71
C TYR A 203 14.61 -5.23 5.80
N ALA A 204 14.73 -4.65 6.98
CA ALA A 204 15.50 -3.43 7.17
C ALA A 204 17.01 -3.68 7.28
N ASN A 205 17.45 -4.88 7.70
CA ASN A 205 18.83 -5.13 8.10
C ASN A 205 19.59 -6.16 7.24
N TRP A 206 18.90 -6.97 6.39
CA TRP A 206 19.54 -8.05 5.62
C TRP A 206 20.76 -7.61 4.81
N HIS A 207 20.76 -6.39 4.28
CA HIS A 207 21.82 -5.84 3.44
C HIS A 207 23.05 -5.35 4.24
N ARG A 208 22.95 -5.32 5.57
CA ARG A 208 24.02 -4.93 6.50
C ARG A 208 24.78 -6.14 7.06
N CYS A 209 24.20 -7.33 6.89
CA CYS A 209 24.77 -8.57 7.38
C CYS A 209 25.54 -9.26 6.25
N HIS A 210 26.65 -9.93 6.58
CA HIS A 210 27.30 -10.81 5.64
C HIS A 210 26.35 -11.99 5.31
N GLN A 211 26.34 -12.43 4.06
CA GLN A 211 25.36 -13.41 3.59
C GLN A 211 25.46 -14.76 4.33
N THR A 212 26.67 -15.15 4.75
CA THR A 212 26.92 -16.36 5.54
C THR A 212 26.38 -16.26 6.97
N GLU A 213 26.28 -15.05 7.52
CA GLU A 213 25.85 -14.79 8.91
C GLU A 213 24.36 -14.41 8.98
N LEU A 214 23.71 -14.16 7.84
CA LEU A 214 22.33 -13.68 7.80
C LEU A 214 21.37 -14.60 8.55
N ARG A 215 21.55 -15.91 8.43
CA ARG A 215 20.68 -16.90 9.09
C ARG A 215 20.86 -16.87 10.61
N SER A 216 22.08 -16.82 11.10
CA SER A 216 22.37 -16.75 12.54
C SER A 216 21.88 -15.45 13.14
N ASN A 217 22.11 -14.32 12.47
CA ASN A 217 21.63 -13.02 12.91
C ASN A 217 20.09 -12.93 12.98
N ILE A 218 19.38 -13.53 12.03
CA ILE A 218 17.90 -13.61 12.07
C ILE A 218 17.44 -14.47 13.25
N LEU A 219 18.10 -15.61 13.51
CA LEU A 219 17.76 -16.47 14.63
C LEU A 219 18.04 -15.79 15.97
N GLU A 220 19.18 -15.14 16.12
CA GLU A 220 19.55 -14.40 17.31
C GLU A 220 18.53 -13.28 17.61
N GLN A 221 18.16 -12.52 16.58
CA GLN A 221 17.13 -11.48 16.72
C GLN A 221 15.75 -12.06 17.05
N ALA A 222 15.41 -13.24 16.54
CA ALA A 222 14.18 -13.93 16.90
C ALA A 222 14.14 -14.29 18.38
N MET A 223 15.25 -14.74 18.94
CA MET A 223 15.36 -15.00 20.37
C MET A 223 15.22 -13.72 21.20
N VAL A 224 15.81 -12.61 20.75
CA VAL A 224 15.66 -11.29 21.40
C VAL A 224 14.20 -10.82 21.38
N PHE A 225 13.47 -11.07 20.31
CA PHE A 225 12.06 -10.68 20.22
C PHE A 225 11.09 -11.61 20.95
N ASN A 226 11.54 -12.79 21.38
CA ASN A 226 10.73 -13.75 22.14
C ASN A 226 10.59 -13.35 23.61
N THR A 227 10.08 -12.15 23.86
CA THR A 227 9.92 -11.55 25.21
C THR A 227 8.51 -11.72 25.78
N PHE A 228 7.76 -12.70 25.29
CA PHE A 228 6.40 -12.96 25.75
C PHE A 228 6.41 -13.50 27.19
N GLU A 229 5.37 -13.20 27.96
CA GLU A 229 5.22 -13.71 29.33
C GLU A 229 5.30 -15.25 29.39
N CYS A 230 4.73 -15.91 28.38
CA CYS A 230 4.98 -17.33 28.10
C CYS A 230 5.79 -17.41 26.79
N GLN A 231 7.09 -17.60 26.87
CA GLN A 231 7.96 -17.63 25.70
C GLN A 231 7.62 -18.78 24.75
N LEU A 232 7.87 -18.57 23.44
CA LEU A 232 7.76 -19.64 22.44
C LEU A 232 8.94 -20.62 22.61
N GLY A 233 8.67 -21.89 22.37
CA GLY A 233 9.71 -22.93 22.40
C GLY A 233 10.78 -22.70 21.33
N THR A 234 12.01 -23.14 21.62
CA THR A 234 13.17 -22.93 20.71
C THR A 234 12.88 -23.43 19.29
N ARG A 235 12.23 -24.60 19.14
CA ARG A 235 11.87 -25.15 17.81
C ARG A 235 10.89 -24.26 17.05
N GLU A 236 9.96 -23.62 17.73
CA GLU A 236 8.99 -22.69 17.11
C GLU A 236 9.69 -21.42 16.65
N VAL A 237 10.58 -20.86 17.48
CA VAL A 237 11.39 -19.67 17.15
C VAL A 237 12.30 -19.97 15.96
N GLU A 238 12.96 -21.12 15.94
CA GLU A 238 13.78 -21.57 14.81
C GLU A 238 12.97 -21.74 13.52
N ALA A 239 11.76 -22.30 13.60
CA ALA A 239 10.89 -22.47 12.45
C ALA A 239 10.51 -21.10 11.83
N ILE A 240 10.16 -20.12 12.69
CA ILE A 240 9.84 -18.75 12.27
C ILE A 240 11.07 -18.09 11.66
N ALA A 241 12.23 -18.15 12.32
CA ALA A 241 13.48 -17.57 11.84
C ALA A 241 13.90 -18.16 10.49
N ASN A 242 13.80 -19.47 10.33
CA ASN A 242 14.10 -20.16 9.07
C ASN A 242 13.13 -19.76 7.96
N SER A 243 11.86 -19.54 8.27
CA SER A 243 10.85 -19.06 7.29
C SER A 243 11.23 -17.67 6.76
N VAL A 244 11.57 -16.73 7.64
CA VAL A 244 12.00 -15.39 7.29
C VAL A 244 13.31 -15.41 6.50
N TYR A 245 14.29 -16.19 6.93
CA TYR A 245 15.58 -16.36 6.23
C TYR A 245 15.38 -16.89 4.79
N ARG A 246 14.62 -17.99 4.62
CA ARG A 246 14.37 -18.58 3.29
C ARG A 246 13.70 -17.58 2.34
N PHE A 247 12.80 -16.77 2.86
CA PHE A 247 12.15 -15.75 2.06
C PHE A 247 13.17 -14.70 1.57
N ILE A 248 14.01 -14.15 2.48
CA ILE A 248 15.02 -13.15 2.13
C ILE A 248 16.03 -13.75 1.15
N ALA A 249 16.58 -14.94 1.45
CA ALA A 249 17.58 -15.59 0.61
C ALA A 249 17.07 -15.86 -0.83
N ARG A 250 15.75 -16.05 -1.00
CA ARG A 250 15.14 -16.31 -2.32
C ARG A 250 14.81 -15.02 -3.08
N HIS A 251 14.42 -13.95 -2.38
CA HIS A 251 13.80 -12.79 -3.02
C HIS A 251 14.61 -11.49 -2.93
N PHE A 252 15.66 -11.45 -2.09
CA PHE A 252 16.43 -10.23 -1.86
C PHE A 252 17.85 -10.38 -2.40
N SER A 253 18.27 -9.46 -3.27
CA SER A 253 19.65 -9.37 -3.76
C SER A 253 20.14 -7.93 -3.73
N ILE A 254 21.46 -7.74 -3.56
CA ILE A 254 22.09 -6.42 -3.51
C ILE A 254 21.95 -5.70 -4.84
N GLU A 255 22.08 -6.44 -5.95
CA GLU A 255 21.91 -5.91 -7.31
C GLU A 255 20.54 -5.27 -7.47
N ARG A 256 19.50 -6.01 -7.09
CA ARG A 256 18.10 -5.56 -7.18
C ARG A 256 17.79 -4.39 -6.23
N LEU A 257 18.42 -4.36 -5.05
CA LEU A 257 18.33 -3.21 -4.14
C LEU A 257 18.97 -1.95 -4.76
N ASN A 258 20.11 -2.10 -5.43
CA ASN A 258 20.81 -1.00 -6.10
C ASN A 258 20.04 -0.48 -7.31
N GLU A 259 19.44 -1.36 -8.10
CA GLU A 259 18.52 -1.00 -9.19
C GLU A 259 17.34 -0.17 -8.67
N LEU A 260 16.69 -0.61 -7.61
CA LEU A 260 15.59 0.12 -6.99
C LEU A 260 16.00 1.50 -6.45
N LYS A 261 17.18 1.60 -5.83
CA LYS A 261 17.74 2.88 -5.38
C LYS A 261 18.01 3.80 -6.54
N SER A 262 18.60 3.27 -7.63
CA SER A 262 18.84 4.02 -8.87
C SER A 262 17.55 4.54 -9.50
N ASP A 263 16.53 3.68 -9.60
CA ASP A 263 15.24 4.06 -10.19
C ASP A 263 14.49 5.09 -9.34
N ARG A 264 14.54 4.96 -8.03
CA ARG A 264 13.99 5.98 -7.10
C ARG A 264 14.72 7.31 -7.23
N ALA A 265 16.05 7.29 -7.37
CA ALA A 265 16.84 8.50 -7.60
C ALA A 265 16.52 9.16 -8.94
N LYS A 266 16.39 8.37 -10.03
CA LYS A 266 15.94 8.85 -11.34
C LYS A 266 14.54 9.46 -11.30
N GLN A 267 13.60 8.82 -10.60
CA GLN A 267 12.23 9.33 -10.44
C GLN A 267 12.19 10.62 -9.60
N SER A 268 13.00 10.70 -8.54
CA SER A 268 13.13 11.92 -7.73
C SER A 268 13.69 13.08 -8.57
N ARG A 269 14.72 12.83 -9.38
CA ARG A 269 15.28 13.84 -10.29
C ARG A 269 14.26 14.29 -11.34
N LYS A 270 13.48 13.37 -11.92
CA LYS A 270 12.39 13.71 -12.87
C LYS A 270 11.31 14.56 -12.21
N LYS A 271 10.96 14.30 -10.96
CA LYS A 271 9.99 15.13 -10.22
C LYS A 271 10.54 16.51 -9.92
N SER A 272 11.82 16.62 -9.55
CA SER A 272 12.48 17.91 -9.32
C SER A 272 12.61 18.72 -10.61
N SER A 273 12.89 18.09 -11.74
CA SER A 273 12.98 18.79 -13.04
C SER A 273 11.60 19.14 -13.62
N ALA A 274 10.55 18.37 -13.33
CA ALA A 274 9.18 18.69 -13.78
C ALA A 274 8.57 19.86 -12.99
N ASN A 275 9.06 20.14 -11.78
CA ASN A 275 8.67 21.30 -10.99
C ASN A 275 9.52 22.55 -11.25
N LEU A 276 10.56 22.44 -12.10
CA LEU A 276 11.27 23.59 -12.60
C LEU A 276 10.40 24.27 -13.67
N ILE A 277 9.71 25.32 -13.27
CA ILE A 277 9.11 26.27 -14.22
C ILE A 277 10.29 26.80 -15.06
N TYR A 278 10.33 26.38 -16.32
CA TYR A 278 11.30 26.92 -17.29
C TYR A 278 10.90 28.38 -17.54
N VAL A 279 11.60 29.29 -16.92
CA VAL A 279 11.47 30.73 -17.22
C VAL A 279 12.57 31.03 -18.19
N ASP A 280 12.21 31.44 -19.40
CA ASP A 280 13.19 31.94 -20.41
C ASP A 280 13.89 33.18 -19.82
N GLY A 281 15.19 33.10 -19.73
CA GLY A 281 16.01 34.14 -19.11
C GLY A 281 16.40 33.82 -17.64
N LYS A 282 17.02 34.80 -17.00
CA LYS A 282 17.40 34.72 -15.57
C LYS A 282 16.76 35.90 -14.81
N PRO A 283 15.44 35.87 -14.63
CA PRO A 283 14.71 36.99 -14.06
C PRO A 283 15.17 37.35 -12.64
N TRP A 284 15.80 36.43 -11.91
CA TRP A 284 16.42 36.73 -10.61
C TRP A 284 17.68 37.62 -10.72
N GLU A 285 18.38 37.62 -11.88
CA GLU A 285 19.50 38.53 -12.12
C GLU A 285 18.99 39.95 -12.46
N GLU A 286 17.87 40.06 -13.17
CA GLU A 286 17.19 41.31 -13.46
C GLU A 286 16.64 41.98 -12.20
N GLU A 287 16.12 41.17 -11.25
CA GLU A 287 15.65 41.65 -9.95
C GLU A 287 16.77 41.84 -8.92
N GLY A 288 18.00 41.48 -9.23
CA GLY A 288 19.15 41.61 -8.32
C GLY A 288 19.07 40.72 -7.08
N ILE A 289 18.31 39.64 -7.13
CA ILE A 289 18.10 38.74 -5.99
C ILE A 289 18.62 37.32 -6.26
N PRO A 290 18.99 36.57 -5.23
CA PRO A 290 19.40 35.17 -5.43
C PRO A 290 18.29 34.33 -6.05
N LYS A 291 18.65 33.42 -6.99
CA LYS A 291 17.73 32.50 -7.67
C LYS A 291 16.74 31.80 -6.72
N ARG A 292 17.22 31.37 -5.54
CA ARG A 292 16.40 30.72 -4.51
C ARG A 292 15.32 31.66 -3.94
N THR A 293 15.67 32.93 -3.72
CA THR A 293 14.75 33.96 -3.20
C THR A 293 13.66 34.29 -4.20
N TYR A 294 14.03 34.38 -5.51
CA TYR A 294 13.07 34.59 -6.60
C TYR A 294 11.99 33.51 -6.63
N TYR A 295 12.39 32.22 -6.67
CA TYR A 295 11.44 31.12 -6.72
C TYR A 295 10.62 30.99 -5.42
N TYR A 296 11.21 31.27 -4.26
CA TYR A 296 10.49 31.29 -2.99
C TYR A 296 9.38 32.35 -2.97
N ARG A 297 9.66 33.57 -3.48
CA ARG A 297 8.66 34.63 -3.60
C ARG A 297 7.53 34.23 -4.54
N LYS A 298 7.86 33.67 -5.70
CA LYS A 298 6.89 33.23 -6.69
C LYS A 298 6.00 32.08 -6.19
N GLU A 299 6.57 31.16 -5.45
CA GLU A 299 5.84 30.00 -4.90
C GLU A 299 4.89 30.36 -3.75
N ASN A 300 5.23 31.41 -3.00
CA ASN A 300 4.47 31.84 -1.83
C ASN A 300 3.64 33.12 -2.06
N ASN A 301 3.50 33.61 -3.29
CA ASN A 301 2.81 34.86 -3.65
C ASN A 301 3.24 36.06 -2.78
N VAL A 302 4.53 36.16 -2.47
CA VAL A 302 5.07 37.29 -1.71
C VAL A 302 5.44 38.41 -2.66
N ASP A 303 4.64 39.49 -2.64
CA ASP A 303 4.88 40.68 -3.48
C ASP A 303 6.26 41.30 -3.25
N ALA A 304 6.81 41.86 -4.32
CA ALA A 304 8.18 42.38 -4.41
C ALA A 304 8.45 43.63 -3.50
N GLU A 305 7.46 44.16 -2.81
CA GLU A 305 7.53 45.45 -2.12
C GLU A 305 8.04 45.42 -0.67
N ARG A 306 8.49 44.25 -0.16
CA ARG A 306 9.26 44.30 1.10
C ARG A 306 10.72 44.50 0.79
N PRO A 307 11.33 45.65 1.13
CA PRO A 307 12.77 45.78 1.12
C PRO A 307 13.34 44.63 1.94
N VAL A 308 14.28 43.91 1.39
CA VAL A 308 15.09 42.98 2.20
C VAL A 308 15.89 43.90 3.12
N GLU A 309 15.38 44.14 4.33
CA GLU A 309 16.23 44.66 5.38
C GLU A 309 17.47 43.80 5.39
N ALA A 310 18.61 44.41 5.21
CA ALA A 310 19.89 43.72 5.26
C ALA A 310 19.88 42.91 6.55
N GLN A 311 19.74 41.58 6.47
CA GLN A 311 19.71 40.74 7.65
C GLN A 311 21.00 41.02 8.38
N ASP A 312 20.86 41.65 9.54
CA ASP A 312 22.00 41.88 10.42
C ASP A 312 22.64 40.53 10.67
N LYS A 313 23.86 40.37 10.17
CA LYS A 313 24.60 39.10 10.27
C LYS A 313 25.52 39.19 11.50
N PRO A 314 25.00 38.98 12.70
CA PRO A 314 25.74 39.18 13.93
C PRO A 314 26.96 38.26 14.01
N TRP A 315 27.02 37.16 13.29
CA TRP A 315 28.19 36.30 13.25
C TRP A 315 29.35 36.89 12.44
N GLU A 316 29.08 37.73 11.44
CA GLU A 316 30.13 38.43 10.68
C GLU A 316 30.75 39.54 11.53
N LYS A 317 29.93 40.26 12.31
CA LYS A 317 30.42 41.27 13.27
C LYS A 317 31.29 40.68 14.37
N MET A 318 31.06 39.40 14.69
CA MET A 318 31.84 38.66 15.71
C MET A 318 32.96 37.78 15.09
N ASN A 319 33.25 37.96 13.82
CA ASN A 319 34.27 37.25 13.07
C ASN A 319 34.22 35.70 13.24
N MET A 320 33.02 35.15 13.23
CA MET A 320 32.78 33.71 13.40
C MET A 320 31.82 33.16 12.38
N SER A 321 31.83 31.83 12.14
CA SER A 321 30.87 31.20 11.25
C SER A 321 29.44 31.26 11.84
N ARG A 322 28.43 31.32 10.95
CA ARG A 322 27.00 31.28 11.33
C ARG A 322 26.72 30.10 12.27
N ARG A 323 27.28 28.92 11.98
CA ARG A 323 27.11 27.70 12.82
C ARG A 323 27.70 27.89 14.21
N THR A 324 28.88 28.48 14.33
CA THR A 324 29.55 28.74 15.60
C THR A 324 28.78 29.75 16.44
N TYR A 325 28.25 30.80 15.80
CA TYR A 325 27.42 31.80 16.46
C TYR A 325 26.17 31.19 17.12
N TYR A 326 25.34 30.45 16.34
CA TYR A 326 24.12 29.86 16.88
C TYR A 326 24.39 28.77 17.93
N ARG A 327 25.50 28.01 17.81
CA ARG A 327 25.92 27.06 18.85
C ARG A 327 26.26 27.77 20.16
N LYS A 328 27.05 28.84 20.12
CA LYS A 328 27.40 29.62 21.31
C LYS A 328 26.20 30.35 21.93
N LYS A 329 25.28 30.84 21.07
CA LYS A 329 24.02 31.42 21.50
C LYS A 329 23.14 30.42 22.23
N SER A 330 23.00 29.21 21.74
CA SER A 330 22.23 28.14 22.40
C SER A 330 22.85 27.65 23.71
N GLN A 331 24.15 27.86 23.89
CA GLN A 331 24.89 27.55 25.13
C GLN A 331 24.93 28.72 26.13
N GLY A 332 24.28 29.83 25.83
CA GLY A 332 24.30 31.03 26.70
C GLY A 332 25.64 31.75 26.76
N LEU A 333 26.57 31.45 25.85
CA LEU A 333 27.93 32.00 25.82
C LEU A 333 28.04 33.33 25.05
N ILE A 334 26.93 33.83 24.52
CA ILE A 334 26.85 35.13 23.83
C ILE A 334 25.59 35.84 24.31
N GLU A 335 25.73 36.98 24.93
CA GLU A 335 24.63 37.87 25.28
C GLU A 335 24.08 38.56 24.02
N VAL A 336 22.77 38.57 23.84
CA VAL A 336 22.10 39.29 22.75
C VAL A 336 22.02 40.75 23.17
N GLY A 337 23.07 41.52 22.88
CA GLY A 337 23.02 42.97 22.98
C GLY A 337 22.04 43.52 21.98
N THR A 338 21.05 44.26 22.44
CA THR A 338 20.24 45.18 21.64
C THR A 338 21.17 46.28 21.13
N PHE A 339 21.44 46.28 19.82
CA PHE A 339 22.05 47.37 19.09
C PHE A 339 21.02 48.02 18.18
#